data_d23fcdd49304a171c79e68160f460030
#
_entry.id   d23fcdd49304a171c79e68160f460030
#
_cell.length_a   1.000
_cell.length_b   1.000
_cell.length_c   1.000
_cell.angle_alpha   90.00
_cell.angle_beta   90.00
_cell.angle_gamma   90.00
#
_symmetry.space_group_name_H-M   'P 1'
#
loop_
_entity.id
_entity.type
_entity.pdbx_description
1 polymer ?
#
loop_
_entity_poly.entity_id
_entity_poly.type
_entity_poly.pdbx_seq_one_letter_code
_entity_poly.pdbx_strand_id
1 'polypeptide(L)'
;MKEIVKTNGLTKQYGENLCVSNLNMLVKEGTIYGFLGPNGAGKSTTLKMLLGLVHPTKGEIDLFGKRLHAKSRMEILREIGSLIESPSYYGHLTAKENLKIFASLLHVPNRNIDEVLKIVRLDNQGNKKTSANSLGMKQRLGLASALLSFPKLLILDEPTNGLDPAGIQEMRELIRSLPEKYGMTVIVSSHLLSEVDQIVEQIGIIANGRLMYQGALELLHETDPSKSLEEIFLDLTGKEMSL
;
A
#
# COMPACT_ATOMS: atom_id res chain seq x y z
N MET A 1 -18.35 -10.58 -2.87
CA MET A 1 -17.01 -10.58 -2.23
C MET A 1 -17.11 -9.86 -0.90
N LYS A 2 -16.37 -10.31 0.12
CA LYS A 2 -16.40 -9.71 1.46
C LYS A 2 -15.58 -8.41 1.44
N GLU A 3 -16.04 -7.39 2.18
CA GLU A 3 -15.30 -6.15 2.38
C GLU A 3 -14.30 -6.33 3.51
N ILE A 4 -13.02 -6.00 3.26
CA ILE A 4 -11.95 -6.14 4.24
C ILE A 4 -11.56 -4.80 4.86
N VAL A 5 -11.71 -3.70 4.09
CA VAL A 5 -11.52 -2.32 4.57
C VAL A 5 -12.77 -1.53 4.25
N LYS A 6 -13.29 -0.82 5.24
CA LYS A 6 -14.40 0.12 5.09
C LYS A 6 -14.13 1.35 5.94
N THR A 7 -14.26 2.53 5.33
CA THR A 7 -14.25 3.79 6.07
C THR A 7 -15.58 4.50 5.92
N ASN A 8 -15.99 5.22 6.93
CA ASN A 8 -17.23 5.97 6.93
C ASN A 8 -16.98 7.41 7.42
N GLY A 9 -17.11 8.35 6.51
CA GLY A 9 -16.91 9.77 6.80
C GLY A 9 -15.52 10.13 7.30
N LEU A 10 -14.48 9.34 6.91
CA LEU A 10 -13.12 9.48 7.45
C LEU A 10 -12.56 10.87 7.15
N THR A 11 -12.18 11.58 8.21
CA THR A 11 -11.72 12.96 8.12
C THR A 11 -10.49 13.18 8.98
N LYS A 12 -9.49 13.88 8.43
CA LYS A 12 -8.30 14.31 9.17
C LYS A 12 -8.00 15.77 8.93
N GLN A 13 -7.90 16.50 10.03
CA GLN A 13 -7.53 17.91 10.05
C GLN A 13 -6.34 18.10 10.98
N TYR A 14 -5.37 18.91 10.56
CA TYR A 14 -4.22 19.36 11.35
C TYR A 14 -4.27 20.88 11.47
N GLY A 15 -4.65 21.38 12.65
CA GLY A 15 -4.93 22.81 12.81
C GLY A 15 -6.03 23.26 11.85
N GLU A 16 -5.73 24.22 10.98
CA GLU A 16 -6.66 24.69 9.94
C GLU A 16 -6.60 23.87 8.64
N ASN A 17 -5.58 23.00 8.47
CA ASN A 17 -5.39 22.24 7.24
C ASN A 17 -6.22 20.95 7.24
N LEU A 18 -7.20 20.86 6.34
CA LEU A 18 -8.06 19.70 6.12
C LEU A 18 -7.39 18.78 5.10
N CYS A 19 -6.72 17.73 5.58
CA CYS A 19 -5.95 16.79 4.74
C CYS A 19 -6.80 15.68 4.12
N VAL A 20 -7.83 15.20 4.84
CA VAL A 20 -8.77 14.17 4.36
C VAL A 20 -10.16 14.58 4.82
N SER A 21 -11.14 14.54 3.92
CA SER A 21 -12.50 15.04 4.15
C SER A 21 -13.54 14.03 3.70
N ASN A 22 -14.31 13.49 4.66
CA ASN A 22 -15.48 12.62 4.42
C ASN A 22 -15.18 11.45 3.46
N LEU A 23 -14.03 10.77 3.64
CA LEU A 23 -13.59 9.70 2.77
C LEU A 23 -14.30 8.38 3.12
N ASN A 24 -14.97 7.79 2.12
CA ASN A 24 -15.72 6.54 2.23
C ASN A 24 -15.08 5.48 1.30
N MET A 25 -14.07 4.77 1.80
CA MET A 25 -13.32 3.76 1.07
C MET A 25 -13.89 2.37 1.33
N LEU A 26 -13.95 1.55 0.28
CA LEU A 26 -14.32 0.14 0.33
C LEU A 26 -13.28 -0.68 -0.43
N VAL A 27 -12.69 -1.68 0.23
CA VAL A 27 -11.74 -2.62 -0.39
C VAL A 27 -12.26 -4.04 -0.22
N LYS A 28 -12.29 -4.79 -1.33
CA LYS A 28 -12.73 -6.19 -1.35
C LYS A 28 -11.58 -7.14 -1.01
N GLU A 29 -11.91 -8.23 -0.32
CA GLU A 29 -10.94 -9.27 0.05
C GLU A 29 -10.36 -9.96 -1.19
N GLY A 30 -9.05 -10.21 -1.19
CA GLY A 30 -8.34 -10.93 -2.25
C GLY A 30 -8.07 -10.12 -3.52
N THR A 31 -8.25 -8.80 -3.49
CA THR A 31 -8.03 -7.91 -4.65
C THR A 31 -6.82 -7.01 -4.45
N ILE A 32 -6.32 -6.44 -5.55
CA ILE A 32 -5.38 -5.32 -5.52
C ILE A 32 -6.17 -4.03 -5.73
N TYR A 33 -6.14 -3.17 -4.72
CA TYR A 33 -6.80 -1.86 -4.74
C TYR A 33 -5.76 -0.76 -4.95
N GLY A 34 -5.86 -0.03 -6.06
CA GLY A 34 -5.05 1.15 -6.34
C GLY A 34 -5.61 2.38 -5.65
N PHE A 35 -4.85 3.01 -4.76
CA PHE A 35 -5.22 4.28 -4.13
C PHE A 35 -4.43 5.43 -4.75
N LEU A 36 -5.04 6.11 -5.71
CA LEU A 36 -4.40 7.02 -6.64
C LEU A 36 -4.70 8.48 -6.34
N GLY A 37 -3.75 9.36 -6.63
CA GLY A 37 -3.95 10.80 -6.48
C GLY A 37 -2.63 11.56 -6.49
N PRO A 38 -2.66 12.87 -6.73
CA PRO A 38 -1.46 13.70 -6.75
C PRO A 38 -0.78 13.74 -5.38
N ASN A 39 0.47 14.24 -5.37
CA ASN A 39 1.19 14.50 -4.12
C ASN A 39 0.42 15.53 -3.28
N GLY A 40 0.29 15.26 -1.98
CA GLY A 40 -0.50 16.09 -1.06
C GLY A 40 -2.01 15.83 -1.07
N ALA A 41 -2.53 14.92 -1.92
CA ALA A 41 -3.97 14.63 -1.97
C ALA A 41 -4.56 13.97 -0.72
N GLY A 42 -3.72 13.47 0.20
CA GLY A 42 -4.17 12.81 1.43
C GLY A 42 -3.96 11.29 1.46
N LYS A 43 -3.26 10.69 0.45
CA LYS A 43 -3.00 9.25 0.36
C LYS A 43 -2.31 8.69 1.62
N SER A 44 -1.08 9.11 1.89
CA SER A 44 -0.29 8.61 3.03
C SER A 44 -0.99 8.90 4.38
N THR A 45 -1.69 10.04 4.51
CA THR A 45 -2.49 10.34 5.72
C THR A 45 -3.62 9.33 5.89
N THR A 46 -4.32 8.97 4.82
CA THR A 46 -5.37 7.95 4.84
C THR A 46 -4.80 6.58 5.23
N LEU A 47 -3.70 6.16 4.58
CA LEU A 47 -3.04 4.88 4.90
C LEU A 47 -2.54 4.84 6.35
N LYS A 48 -1.97 5.93 6.86
CA LYS A 48 -1.56 6.04 8.26
C LYS A 48 -2.76 5.96 9.23
N MET A 49 -3.94 6.47 8.85
CA MET A 49 -5.16 6.30 9.65
C MET A 49 -5.65 4.83 9.66
N LEU A 50 -5.59 4.12 8.52
CA LEU A 50 -5.92 2.69 8.44
C LEU A 50 -5.01 1.84 9.35
N LEU A 51 -3.75 2.23 9.49
CA LEU A 51 -2.77 1.58 10.38
C LEU A 51 -2.86 2.05 11.84
N GLY A 52 -3.77 2.97 12.15
CA GLY A 52 -3.87 3.56 13.49
C GLY A 52 -2.62 4.33 13.92
N LEU A 53 -1.74 4.72 12.99
CA LEU A 53 -0.57 5.58 13.24
C LEU A 53 -1.00 7.05 13.44
N VAL A 54 -2.13 7.42 12.82
CA VAL A 54 -2.76 8.73 12.94
C VAL A 54 -4.21 8.52 13.33
N HIS A 55 -4.68 9.21 14.37
CA HIS A 55 -6.08 9.17 14.73
C HIS A 55 -6.91 10.09 13.81
N PRO A 56 -8.04 9.61 13.29
CA PRO A 56 -8.97 10.46 12.55
C PRO A 56 -9.52 11.57 13.46
N THR A 57 -9.83 12.72 12.86
CA THR A 57 -10.55 13.81 13.54
C THR A 57 -12.05 13.50 13.63
N LYS A 58 -12.59 12.85 12.57
CA LYS A 58 -13.97 12.36 12.51
C LYS A 58 -14.04 11.10 11.66
N GLY A 59 -15.16 10.38 11.76
CA GLY A 59 -15.42 9.18 10.97
C GLY A 59 -14.84 7.92 11.61
N GLU A 60 -14.98 6.82 10.91
CA GLU A 60 -14.77 5.49 11.46
C GLU A 60 -14.05 4.60 10.44
N ILE A 61 -13.31 3.62 10.95
CA ILE A 61 -12.55 2.64 10.17
C ILE A 61 -12.93 1.25 10.65
N ASP A 62 -13.41 0.42 9.72
CA ASP A 62 -13.63 -1.00 9.96
C ASP A 62 -12.66 -1.83 9.12
N LEU A 63 -11.92 -2.73 9.77
CA LEU A 63 -10.97 -3.64 9.15
C LEU A 63 -11.34 -5.07 9.53
N PHE A 64 -11.43 -5.96 8.54
CA PHE A 64 -11.86 -7.35 8.74
C PHE A 64 -13.23 -7.48 9.44
N GLY A 65 -14.12 -6.47 9.24
CA GLY A 65 -15.42 -6.38 9.89
C GLY A 65 -15.38 -5.94 11.36
N LYS A 66 -14.21 -5.48 11.85
CA LYS A 66 -14.02 -4.98 13.21
C LYS A 66 -13.69 -3.50 13.20
N ARG A 67 -14.35 -2.73 14.09
CA ARG A 67 -14.04 -1.31 14.29
C ARG A 67 -12.63 -1.12 14.84
N LEU A 68 -11.83 -0.27 14.18
CA LEU A 68 -10.49 0.11 14.64
C LEU A 68 -10.59 1.11 15.80
N HIS A 69 -10.26 0.67 16.99
CA HIS A 69 -10.18 1.50 18.20
C HIS A 69 -9.11 0.95 19.16
N ALA A 70 -8.81 1.65 20.23
CA ALA A 70 -7.72 1.29 21.16
C ALA A 70 -7.72 -0.18 21.62
N LYS A 71 -8.90 -0.77 21.87
CA LYS A 71 -9.01 -2.15 22.38
C LYS A 71 -8.81 -3.21 21.26
N SER A 72 -9.27 -2.96 20.02
CA SER A 72 -9.17 -3.89 18.90
C SER A 72 -7.90 -3.71 18.05
N ARG A 73 -7.19 -2.59 18.22
CA ARG A 73 -6.07 -2.20 17.37
C ARG A 73 -5.00 -3.28 17.24
N MET A 74 -4.53 -3.82 18.35
CA MET A 74 -3.43 -4.81 18.34
C MET A 74 -3.84 -6.12 17.65
N GLU A 75 -5.09 -6.54 17.82
CA GLU A 75 -5.64 -7.73 17.16
C GLU A 75 -5.72 -7.51 15.64
N ILE A 76 -6.25 -6.36 15.23
CA ILE A 76 -6.40 -5.99 13.82
C ILE A 76 -5.03 -5.84 13.14
N LEU A 77 -4.09 -5.12 13.75
CA LEU A 77 -2.79 -4.84 13.14
C LEU A 77 -1.90 -6.08 12.98
N ARG A 78 -2.13 -7.15 13.72
CA ARG A 78 -1.44 -8.44 13.52
C ARG A 78 -1.74 -9.07 12.16
N GLU A 79 -2.88 -8.75 11.57
CA GLU A 79 -3.32 -9.25 10.26
C GLU A 79 -2.91 -8.32 9.11
N ILE A 80 -2.16 -7.24 9.41
CA ILE A 80 -1.77 -6.21 8.43
C ILE A 80 -0.26 -6.14 8.33
N GLY A 81 0.26 -6.24 7.10
CA GLY A 81 1.61 -5.85 6.76
C GLY A 81 1.61 -4.46 6.13
N SER A 82 2.67 -3.68 6.35
CA SER A 82 2.73 -2.35 5.76
C SER A 82 4.14 -1.93 5.38
N LEU A 83 4.24 -1.18 4.28
CA LEU A 83 5.41 -0.45 3.86
C LEU A 83 4.98 1.00 3.62
N ILE A 84 5.22 1.86 4.61
CA ILE A 84 4.87 3.28 4.56
C ILE A 84 6.16 4.10 4.56
N GLU A 85 6.27 5.01 3.60
CA GLU A 85 7.48 5.82 3.39
C GLU A 85 8.71 4.94 3.06
N SER A 86 9.90 5.31 3.53
CA SER A 86 11.12 4.57 3.27
C SER A 86 11.25 3.36 4.19
N PRO A 87 11.69 2.20 3.68
CA PRO A 87 11.89 1.02 4.51
C PRO A 87 12.99 1.26 5.56
N SER A 88 12.68 0.92 6.82
CA SER A 88 13.63 0.98 7.92
C SER A 88 14.45 -0.30 7.99
N TYR A 89 15.78 -0.19 8.01
CA TYR A 89 16.69 -1.32 8.10
C TYR A 89 18.01 -0.91 8.78
N TYR A 90 18.69 -1.88 9.35
CA TYR A 90 20.05 -1.71 9.88
C TYR A 90 21.06 -1.98 8.76
N GLY A 91 21.73 -0.92 8.26
CA GLY A 91 22.62 -1.00 7.11
C GLY A 91 23.82 -1.93 7.29
N HIS A 92 24.29 -2.10 8.52
CA HIS A 92 25.40 -2.98 8.88
C HIS A 92 25.03 -4.46 8.99
N LEU A 93 23.75 -4.79 8.90
CA LEU A 93 23.21 -6.16 8.88
C LEU A 93 22.90 -6.62 7.46
N THR A 94 22.87 -7.93 7.26
CA THR A 94 22.36 -8.57 6.04
C THR A 94 20.85 -8.50 5.98
N ALA A 95 20.23 -8.80 4.84
CA ALA A 95 18.78 -8.89 4.70
C ALA A 95 18.19 -9.90 5.70
N LYS A 96 18.78 -11.08 5.81
CA LYS A 96 18.33 -12.15 6.72
C LYS A 96 18.44 -11.73 8.20
N GLU A 97 19.51 -11.04 8.59
CA GLU A 97 19.68 -10.53 9.96
C GLU A 97 18.66 -9.42 10.29
N ASN A 98 18.38 -8.52 9.36
CA ASN A 98 17.32 -7.52 9.51
C ASN A 98 15.96 -8.20 9.75
N LEU A 99 15.59 -9.18 8.91
CA LEU A 99 14.32 -9.88 9.04
C LEU A 99 14.21 -10.69 10.33
N LYS A 100 15.32 -11.21 10.88
CA LYS A 100 15.32 -11.87 12.19
C LYS A 100 14.87 -10.94 13.32
N ILE A 101 15.27 -9.66 13.28
CA ILE A 101 14.83 -8.67 14.27
C ILE A 101 13.32 -8.50 14.20
N PHE A 102 12.77 -8.27 12.98
CA PHE A 102 11.32 -8.12 12.80
C PHE A 102 10.56 -9.40 13.15
N ALA A 103 11.07 -10.58 12.78
CA ALA A 103 10.46 -11.85 13.14
C ALA A 103 10.34 -12.03 14.65
N SER A 104 11.38 -11.65 15.41
CA SER A 104 11.35 -11.67 16.86
C SER A 104 10.30 -10.70 17.45
N LEU A 105 10.20 -9.48 16.91
CA LEU A 105 9.23 -8.48 17.35
C LEU A 105 7.78 -8.90 17.05
N LEU A 106 7.57 -9.54 15.91
CA LEU A 106 6.25 -10.01 15.47
C LEU A 106 5.89 -11.39 16.04
N HIS A 107 6.83 -12.05 16.77
CA HIS A 107 6.68 -13.41 17.25
C HIS A 107 6.34 -14.43 16.17
N VAL A 108 6.92 -14.28 14.96
CA VAL A 108 6.73 -15.20 13.84
C VAL A 108 7.88 -16.19 13.70
N PRO A 109 7.65 -17.39 13.16
CA PRO A 109 8.70 -18.41 13.01
C PRO A 109 9.82 -17.97 12.04
N ASN A 110 11.08 -18.33 12.36
CA ASN A 110 12.22 -18.03 11.50
C ASN A 110 12.13 -18.63 10.10
N ARG A 111 11.37 -19.71 9.89
CA ARG A 111 11.11 -20.28 8.56
C ARG A 111 10.46 -19.28 7.61
N ASN A 112 9.66 -18.35 8.12
CA ASN A 112 9.01 -17.32 7.32
C ASN A 112 10.07 -16.40 6.67
N ILE A 113 11.24 -16.22 7.29
CA ILE A 113 12.33 -15.38 6.76
C ILE A 113 12.82 -15.92 5.42
N ASP A 114 13.11 -17.22 5.36
CA ASP A 114 13.61 -17.84 4.12
C ASP A 114 12.53 -17.83 3.02
N GLU A 115 11.26 -17.96 3.41
CA GLU A 115 10.13 -17.90 2.48
C GLU A 115 9.93 -16.49 1.92
N VAL A 116 9.88 -15.45 2.76
CA VAL A 116 9.70 -14.07 2.28
C VAL A 116 10.90 -13.58 1.47
N LEU A 117 12.14 -14.01 1.80
CA LEU A 117 13.32 -13.70 1.00
C LEU A 117 13.21 -14.27 -0.42
N LYS A 118 12.66 -15.49 -0.58
CA LYS A 118 12.38 -16.07 -1.90
C LYS A 118 11.30 -15.28 -2.64
N ILE A 119 10.19 -14.93 -1.95
CA ILE A 119 9.09 -14.15 -2.53
C ILE A 119 9.64 -12.85 -3.13
N VAL A 120 10.47 -12.11 -2.39
CA VAL A 120 11.02 -10.82 -2.84
C VAL A 120 12.32 -10.96 -3.66
N ARG A 121 12.75 -12.18 -4.00
CA ARG A 121 13.95 -12.48 -4.79
C ARG A 121 15.24 -11.91 -4.18
N LEU A 122 15.38 -12.03 -2.85
CA LEU A 122 16.58 -11.64 -2.08
C LEU A 122 17.28 -12.83 -1.41
N ASP A 123 16.88 -14.06 -1.68
CA ASP A 123 17.42 -15.29 -1.09
C ASP A 123 18.88 -15.54 -1.46
N ASN A 124 19.35 -15.05 -2.62
CA ASN A 124 20.70 -15.24 -3.13
C ASN A 124 21.71 -14.16 -2.69
N GLN A 125 21.36 -13.29 -1.73
CA GLN A 125 22.25 -12.17 -1.33
C GLN A 125 23.35 -12.56 -0.34
N GLY A 126 23.30 -13.76 0.23
CA GLY A 126 24.32 -14.27 1.15
C GLY A 126 24.64 -13.32 2.32
N ASN A 127 25.92 -13.02 2.51
CA ASN A 127 26.41 -12.14 3.58
C ASN A 127 26.49 -10.66 3.20
N LYS A 128 25.91 -10.25 2.08
CA LYS A 128 25.93 -8.85 1.64
C LYS A 128 25.20 -7.96 2.64
N LYS A 129 25.85 -6.90 3.10
CA LYS A 129 25.26 -5.93 4.03
C LYS A 129 24.22 -5.06 3.31
N THR A 130 23.14 -4.72 3.99
CA THR A 130 22.02 -3.95 3.43
C THR A 130 22.43 -2.55 2.98
N SER A 131 23.47 -1.94 3.60
CA SER A 131 24.05 -0.67 3.14
C SER A 131 24.55 -0.71 1.69
N ALA A 132 25.02 -1.87 1.22
CA ALA A 132 25.52 -2.07 -0.15
C ALA A 132 24.43 -2.47 -1.16
N ASN A 133 23.15 -2.53 -0.74
CA ASN A 133 22.03 -2.85 -1.61
C ASN A 133 21.63 -1.65 -2.47
N SER A 134 21.15 -1.93 -3.71
CA SER A 134 20.49 -0.93 -4.54
C SER A 134 19.19 -0.46 -3.89
N LEU A 135 18.61 0.63 -4.38
CA LEU A 135 17.31 1.12 -3.90
C LEU A 135 16.23 0.05 -4.06
N GLY A 136 16.13 -0.61 -5.22
CA GLY A 136 15.18 -1.69 -5.46
C GLY A 136 15.33 -2.87 -4.49
N MET A 137 16.58 -3.25 -4.15
CA MET A 137 16.82 -4.29 -3.13
C MET A 137 16.37 -3.84 -1.73
N LYS A 138 16.53 -2.57 -1.40
CA LYS A 138 16.06 -1.99 -0.13
C LYS A 138 14.55 -1.96 -0.06
N GLN A 139 13.86 -1.58 -1.14
CA GLN A 139 12.40 -1.62 -1.25
C GLN A 139 11.87 -3.05 -1.08
N ARG A 140 12.52 -4.03 -1.75
CA ARG A 140 12.16 -5.45 -1.59
C ARG A 140 12.39 -5.96 -0.17
N LEU A 141 13.43 -5.52 0.52
CA LEU A 141 13.65 -5.86 1.93
C LEU A 141 12.53 -5.28 2.82
N GLY A 142 12.10 -4.04 2.57
CA GLY A 142 10.96 -3.43 3.25
C GLY A 142 9.67 -4.23 3.02
N LEU A 143 9.42 -4.64 1.78
CA LEU A 143 8.30 -5.51 1.45
C LEU A 143 8.41 -6.88 2.14
N ALA A 144 9.60 -7.49 2.18
CA ALA A 144 9.83 -8.73 2.91
C ALA A 144 9.49 -8.60 4.40
N SER A 145 9.84 -7.46 5.02
CA SER A 145 9.48 -7.19 6.41
C SER A 145 7.97 -7.10 6.62
N ALA A 146 7.25 -6.49 5.68
CA ALA A 146 5.79 -6.40 5.71
C ALA A 146 5.09 -7.75 5.48
N LEU A 147 5.74 -8.67 4.77
CA LEU A 147 5.23 -10.01 4.46
C LEU A 147 5.52 -11.06 5.54
N LEU A 148 6.38 -10.79 6.53
CA LEU A 148 6.87 -11.79 7.51
C LEU A 148 5.77 -12.56 8.25
N SER A 149 4.63 -11.93 8.52
CA SER A 149 3.48 -12.56 9.17
C SER A 149 2.50 -13.21 8.19
N PHE A 150 2.74 -13.18 6.89
CA PHE A 150 1.76 -13.54 5.84
C PHE A 150 0.42 -12.87 6.09
N PRO A 151 0.37 -11.53 6.06
CA PRO A 151 -0.81 -10.75 6.46
C PRO A 151 -1.98 -10.96 5.49
N LYS A 152 -3.21 -10.78 5.98
CA LYS A 152 -4.41 -10.77 5.14
C LYS A 152 -4.55 -9.48 4.32
N LEU A 153 -4.03 -8.37 4.86
CA LEU A 153 -4.02 -7.06 4.21
C LEU A 153 -2.59 -6.53 4.16
N LEU A 154 -2.13 -6.15 2.99
CA LEU A 154 -0.85 -5.50 2.76
C LEU A 154 -1.09 -4.06 2.30
N ILE A 155 -0.49 -3.09 2.97
CA ILE A 155 -0.60 -1.66 2.63
C ILE A 155 0.76 -1.14 2.19
N LEU A 156 0.85 -0.69 0.94
CA LEU A 156 2.07 -0.21 0.30
C LEU A 156 1.91 1.25 -0.12
N ASP A 157 2.71 2.13 0.47
CA ASP A 157 2.70 3.56 0.12
C ASP A 157 3.84 3.85 -0.87
N GLU A 158 3.47 4.08 -2.13
CA GLU A 158 4.37 4.38 -3.27
C GLU A 158 5.55 3.38 -3.39
N PRO A 159 5.32 2.06 -3.48
CA PRO A 159 6.38 1.04 -3.40
C PRO A 159 7.35 1.06 -4.60
N THR A 160 6.98 1.73 -5.69
CA THR A 160 7.78 1.86 -6.93
C THR A 160 8.60 3.15 -6.98
N ASN A 161 8.38 4.06 -6.01
CA ASN A 161 9.01 5.38 -6.06
C ASN A 161 10.55 5.31 -6.06
N GLY A 162 11.16 5.98 -7.05
CA GLY A 162 12.60 6.05 -7.22
C GLY A 162 13.26 4.79 -7.81
N LEU A 163 12.47 3.80 -8.24
CA LEU A 163 12.98 2.64 -8.96
C LEU A 163 13.21 2.96 -10.44
N ASP A 164 14.14 2.26 -11.04
CA ASP A 164 14.31 2.23 -12.49
C ASP A 164 13.18 1.42 -13.16
N PRO A 165 12.98 1.53 -14.49
CA PRO A 165 11.89 0.82 -15.17
C PRO A 165 11.88 -0.69 -14.95
N ALA A 166 13.04 -1.34 -14.88
CA ALA A 166 13.15 -2.77 -14.60
C ALA A 166 12.70 -3.09 -13.17
N GLY A 167 13.10 -2.29 -12.18
CA GLY A 167 12.69 -2.42 -10.79
C GLY A 167 11.19 -2.20 -10.59
N ILE A 168 10.58 -1.25 -11.32
CA ILE A 168 9.13 -1.03 -11.32
C ILE A 168 8.43 -2.29 -11.83
N GLN A 169 8.85 -2.84 -12.97
CA GLN A 169 8.24 -4.04 -13.54
C GLN A 169 8.33 -5.23 -12.60
N GLU A 170 9.50 -5.46 -12.01
CA GLU A 170 9.70 -6.55 -11.05
C GLU A 170 8.84 -6.39 -9.77
N MET A 171 8.67 -5.15 -9.28
CA MET A 171 7.82 -4.86 -8.13
C MET A 171 6.34 -5.11 -8.46
N ARG A 172 5.87 -4.72 -9.65
CA ARG A 172 4.52 -4.99 -10.14
C ARG A 172 4.23 -6.49 -10.21
N GLU A 173 5.11 -7.27 -10.84
CA GLU A 173 4.96 -8.73 -10.94
C GLU A 173 4.85 -9.38 -9.56
N LEU A 174 5.67 -8.90 -8.61
CA LEU A 174 5.67 -9.39 -7.25
C LEU A 174 4.33 -9.06 -6.58
N ILE A 175 3.89 -7.80 -6.59
CA ILE A 175 2.61 -7.37 -6.00
C ILE A 175 1.43 -8.14 -6.62
N ARG A 176 1.40 -8.29 -7.95
CA ARG A 176 0.36 -9.03 -8.67
C ARG A 176 0.24 -10.48 -8.20
N SER A 177 1.37 -11.11 -7.87
CA SER A 177 1.38 -12.51 -7.44
C SER A 177 0.83 -12.76 -6.02
N LEU A 178 0.72 -11.72 -5.17
CA LEU A 178 0.38 -11.89 -3.76
C LEU A 178 -1.06 -12.34 -3.51
N PRO A 179 -2.09 -11.78 -4.16
CA PRO A 179 -3.45 -12.29 -4.00
C PRO A 179 -3.61 -13.72 -4.50
N GLU A 180 -3.10 -14.02 -5.69
CA GLU A 180 -3.24 -15.34 -6.31
C GLU A 180 -2.56 -16.46 -5.52
N LYS A 181 -1.32 -16.22 -5.05
CA LYS A 181 -0.50 -17.26 -4.40
C LYS A 181 -0.71 -17.35 -2.90
N TYR A 182 -1.05 -16.25 -2.24
CA TYR A 182 -1.09 -16.18 -0.78
C TYR A 182 -2.43 -15.69 -0.22
N GLY A 183 -3.42 -15.41 -1.10
CA GLY A 183 -4.76 -14.95 -0.69
C GLY A 183 -4.76 -13.58 -0.03
N MET A 184 -3.73 -12.76 -0.26
CA MET A 184 -3.60 -11.45 0.36
C MET A 184 -4.49 -10.43 -0.36
N THR A 185 -5.00 -9.45 0.39
CA THR A 185 -5.54 -8.21 -0.18
C THR A 185 -4.44 -7.17 -0.16
N VAL A 186 -4.28 -6.41 -1.25
CA VAL A 186 -3.23 -5.39 -1.33
C VAL A 186 -3.85 -4.01 -1.58
N ILE A 187 -3.46 -3.01 -0.79
CA ILE A 187 -3.68 -1.60 -1.10
C ILE A 187 -2.33 -1.04 -1.54
N VAL A 188 -2.26 -0.50 -2.75
CA VAL A 188 -1.07 0.16 -3.27
C VAL A 188 -1.39 1.62 -3.59
N SER A 189 -0.66 2.57 -2.98
CA SER A 189 -0.79 3.97 -3.38
C SER A 189 0.19 4.31 -4.50
N SER A 190 -0.24 5.19 -5.40
CA SER A 190 0.62 5.82 -6.40
C SER A 190 0.10 7.21 -6.78
N HIS A 191 0.99 8.05 -7.26
CA HIS A 191 0.63 9.31 -7.88
C HIS A 191 0.58 9.22 -9.42
N LEU A 192 0.97 8.07 -9.99
CA LEU A 192 0.95 7.77 -11.43
C LEU A 192 0.04 6.56 -11.69
N LEU A 193 -0.97 6.74 -12.53
CA LEU A 193 -1.87 5.65 -12.94
C LEU A 193 -1.10 4.56 -13.68
N SER A 194 -0.20 4.95 -14.61
CA SER A 194 0.63 4.03 -15.42
C SER A 194 1.53 3.10 -14.59
N GLU A 195 1.74 3.39 -13.31
CA GLU A 195 2.49 2.48 -12.42
C GLU A 195 1.66 1.30 -11.92
N VAL A 196 0.35 1.43 -11.86
CA VAL A 196 -0.52 0.45 -11.20
C VAL A 196 -1.65 -0.10 -12.09
N ASP A 197 -1.95 0.52 -13.21
CA ASP A 197 -3.03 0.14 -14.14
C ASP A 197 -3.00 -1.34 -14.56
N GLN A 198 -1.80 -1.91 -14.69
CA GLN A 198 -1.60 -3.30 -15.12
C GLN A 198 -1.83 -4.34 -14.01
N ILE A 199 -1.95 -3.90 -12.74
CA ILE A 199 -2.02 -4.82 -11.60
C ILE A 199 -3.26 -4.63 -10.73
N VAL A 200 -3.98 -3.50 -10.86
CA VAL A 200 -5.14 -3.20 -10.03
C VAL A 200 -6.45 -3.62 -10.70
N GLU A 201 -7.36 -4.14 -9.92
CA GLU A 201 -8.73 -4.47 -10.35
C GLU A 201 -9.70 -3.37 -9.94
N GLN A 202 -9.43 -2.75 -8.80
CA GLN A 202 -10.25 -1.69 -8.23
C GLN A 202 -9.37 -0.49 -7.88
N ILE A 203 -9.91 0.70 -8.04
CA ILE A 203 -9.22 1.93 -7.74
C ILE A 203 -10.08 2.88 -6.90
N GLY A 204 -9.38 3.69 -6.10
CA GLY A 204 -9.92 4.90 -5.51
C GLY A 204 -9.05 6.09 -5.90
N ILE A 205 -9.64 7.11 -6.50
CA ILE A 205 -8.93 8.34 -6.88
C ILE A 205 -9.23 9.40 -5.83
N ILE A 206 -8.19 9.92 -5.19
CA ILE A 206 -8.29 10.98 -4.18
C ILE A 206 -7.69 12.27 -4.71
N ALA A 207 -8.42 13.38 -4.56
CA ALA A 207 -7.93 14.72 -4.83
C ALA A 207 -8.43 15.69 -3.74
N ASN A 208 -7.56 16.60 -3.29
CA ASN A 208 -7.87 17.61 -2.27
C ASN A 208 -8.55 17.00 -1.01
N GLY A 209 -8.06 15.83 -0.59
CA GLY A 209 -8.57 15.11 0.58
C GLY A 209 -9.90 14.38 0.37
N ARG A 210 -10.48 14.36 -0.82
CA ARG A 210 -11.77 13.73 -1.11
C ARG A 210 -11.62 12.59 -2.10
N LEU A 211 -12.39 11.54 -1.91
CA LEU A 211 -12.49 10.45 -2.87
C LEU A 211 -13.36 10.91 -4.04
N MET A 212 -12.76 11.06 -5.22
CA MET A 212 -13.40 11.54 -6.45
C MET A 212 -14.04 10.39 -7.23
N TYR A 213 -13.42 9.22 -7.19
CA TYR A 213 -13.91 8.00 -7.83
C TYR A 213 -13.56 6.78 -6.97
N GLN A 214 -14.41 5.78 -7.00
CA GLN A 214 -14.12 4.44 -6.47
C GLN A 214 -14.90 3.40 -7.26
N GLY A 215 -14.20 2.42 -7.82
CA GLY A 215 -14.81 1.36 -8.60
C GLY A 215 -13.79 0.46 -9.29
N ALA A 216 -14.27 -0.38 -10.20
CA ALA A 216 -13.40 -1.15 -11.07
C ALA A 216 -12.67 -0.23 -12.03
N LEU A 217 -11.40 -0.54 -12.35
CA LEU A 217 -10.60 0.23 -13.29
C LEU A 217 -11.25 0.24 -14.70
N GLU A 218 -11.79 -0.90 -15.12
CA GLU A 218 -12.49 -1.03 -16.41
C GLU A 218 -13.67 -0.06 -16.54
N LEU A 219 -14.47 0.09 -15.47
CA LEU A 219 -15.62 1.00 -15.46
C LEU A 219 -15.19 2.48 -15.50
N LEU A 220 -13.99 2.82 -15.05
CA LEU A 220 -13.49 4.17 -15.18
C LEU A 220 -13.32 4.57 -16.65
N HIS A 221 -12.79 3.67 -17.48
CA HIS A 221 -12.66 3.92 -18.93
C HIS A 221 -14.02 4.07 -19.64
N GLU A 222 -15.05 3.39 -19.14
CA GLU A 222 -16.41 3.49 -19.70
C GLU A 222 -17.07 4.85 -19.41
N THR A 223 -16.58 5.63 -18.44
CA THR A 223 -17.13 6.95 -18.11
C THR A 223 -16.90 7.97 -19.24
N ASP A 224 -15.78 7.85 -19.96
CA ASP A 224 -15.50 8.64 -21.17
C ASP A 224 -14.60 7.83 -22.13
N PRO A 225 -15.21 7.00 -23.01
CA PRO A 225 -14.45 6.14 -23.93
C PRO A 225 -13.59 6.91 -24.95
N SER A 226 -13.78 8.23 -25.09
CA SER A 226 -13.00 9.08 -25.97
C SER A 226 -11.65 9.50 -25.38
N LYS A 227 -11.48 9.33 -24.06
CA LYS A 227 -10.28 9.71 -23.31
C LYS A 227 -9.47 8.51 -22.88
N SER A 228 -8.16 8.68 -22.78
CA SER A 228 -7.29 7.72 -22.08
C SER A 228 -7.58 7.71 -20.59
N LEU A 229 -7.22 6.62 -19.90
CA LEU A 229 -7.34 6.53 -18.43
C LEU A 229 -6.55 7.64 -17.73
N GLU A 230 -5.42 8.07 -18.30
CA GLU A 230 -4.60 9.16 -17.76
C GLU A 230 -5.31 10.51 -17.88
N GLU A 231 -5.98 10.79 -19.01
CA GLU A 231 -6.78 12.01 -19.17
C GLU A 231 -7.96 12.05 -18.19
N ILE A 232 -8.68 10.95 -18.03
CA ILE A 232 -9.77 10.85 -17.04
C ILE A 232 -9.23 11.09 -15.63
N PHE A 233 -8.07 10.50 -15.29
CA PHE A 233 -7.43 10.71 -13.99
C PHE A 233 -7.06 12.18 -13.77
N LEU A 234 -6.51 12.85 -14.78
CA LEU A 234 -6.15 14.27 -14.73
C LEU A 234 -7.39 15.15 -14.53
N ASP A 235 -8.47 14.90 -15.28
CA ASP A 235 -9.73 15.60 -15.11
C ASP A 235 -10.29 15.48 -13.68
N LEU A 236 -10.31 14.26 -13.14
CA LEU A 236 -10.78 14.01 -11.79
C LEU A 236 -9.91 14.67 -10.70
N THR A 237 -8.63 14.84 -10.96
CA THR A 237 -7.68 15.41 -10.00
C THR A 237 -7.47 16.91 -10.16
N GLY A 238 -8.06 17.55 -11.20
CA GLY A 238 -7.94 18.98 -11.48
C GLY A 238 -6.53 19.42 -11.89
N LYS A 239 -5.69 18.50 -12.40
CA LYS A 239 -4.40 18.85 -13.01
C LYS A 239 -4.58 18.99 -14.51
N GLU A 240 -4.48 20.22 -15.01
CA GLU A 240 -4.19 20.46 -16.43
C GLU A 240 -2.82 19.83 -16.76
N MET A 241 -2.72 19.20 -17.93
CA MET A 241 -1.43 18.74 -18.46
C MET A 241 -0.54 19.97 -18.63
N SER A 242 0.47 20.11 -17.79
CA SER A 242 1.60 21.00 -18.09
C SER A 242 2.36 20.34 -19.23
N LEU A 243 2.19 20.89 -20.44
CA LEU A 243 2.98 20.59 -21.62
C LEU A 243 4.45 20.95 -21.42
#